data_07e7eb4e161df9d2b85803e4c10dea5a
#
_entry.id   07e7eb4e161df9d2b85803e4c10dea5a
#
_cell.length_a   1.000
_cell.length_b   1.000
_cell.length_c   1.000
_cell.angle_alpha   90.00
_cell.angle_beta   90.00
_cell.angle_gamma   90.00
#
_symmetry.space_group_name_H-M   'P 1'
#
loop_
_entity.id
_entity.type
_entity.pdbx_description
1 polymer ?
#
loop_
_entity_poly.entity_id
_entity_poly.type
_entity_poly.pdbx_seq_one_letter_code
_entity_poly.pdbx_strand_id
1 'polypeptide(L)'
;MVQVSSSEILPLENAACSSLPDSACDIVRGATPDKRKGPSMARRGQVGTIAVSGKWYVVRFWKYPVGKDRLHASEKICLTDPKSEGYLSKGERRRRANEIVAASGVNDAQEFIDTTVGVTFREQAKKFLNHSMNRKRNPVKPATSTTWQNCVDKWLNPNLGDLPLASINNQVVKTLVAKMHAAGLSPKTISNYIGLVKLVVASAIGEDGEELFPRKWNHDFLDLPVIEKQYQPTFTAETMSSIVQKAAGQEQMLYVLLAGTGLRIGEALGLEIKHLSADRKTITVEQSCWNGKIQSPKTKNAFRQVDVYPTLAHLLKTFIGDRTSGLVFRNQGGRPLSQTNLVRRSLHPILEEIKVEKTGFHAMRRFRVTWLRKKRAPEDLIQFWLGHAKQSVTDGYSMLAEDVEFRAQVAETVGTGFVVPSAVRPMRPRKRKEEVSKVGA
;
A
#
# COMPACT_ATOMS: atom_id res chain seq x y z
N MET A 1 -0.40 39.40 43.83
CA MET A 1 0.97 39.69 44.32
C MET A 1 1.59 38.38 44.75
N VAL A 2 2.40 37.76 43.93
CA VAL A 2 3.61 36.99 44.28
C VAL A 2 4.39 36.89 42.96
N GLN A 3 5.56 37.52 42.95
CA GLN A 3 6.57 37.45 41.89
C GLN A 3 7.25 36.09 41.93
N VAL A 4 7.55 35.53 40.78
CA VAL A 4 8.56 34.49 40.62
C VAL A 4 9.57 34.95 39.58
N SER A 5 10.81 34.96 40.00
CA SER A 5 12.02 35.47 39.39
C SER A 5 12.50 34.64 38.19
N SER A 6 13.04 35.36 37.25
CA SER A 6 13.86 34.89 36.12
C SER A 6 15.20 34.31 36.64
N SER A 7 15.66 33.20 36.09
CA SER A 7 17.04 32.74 36.24
C SER A 7 17.69 32.61 34.86
N GLU A 8 18.81 33.29 34.79
CA GLU A 8 19.73 33.59 33.70
C GLU A 8 20.34 32.35 33.01
N ILE A 9 20.51 32.49 31.72
CA ILE A 9 21.37 31.65 30.88
C ILE A 9 22.71 32.36 30.74
N LEU A 10 23.78 31.70 31.13
CA LEU A 10 25.16 32.15 30.86
C LEU A 10 25.76 31.36 29.70
N PRO A 11 26.54 31.97 28.80
CA PRO A 11 27.25 31.32 27.73
C PRO A 11 28.64 30.84 28.17
N LEU A 12 29.09 29.69 27.62
CA LEU A 12 30.44 29.20 27.80
C LEU A 12 31.29 29.61 26.60
N GLU A 13 32.29 30.44 26.91
CA GLU A 13 33.35 30.93 26.05
C GLU A 13 34.43 29.89 25.78
N ASN A 14 35.09 30.07 24.63
CA ASN A 14 36.29 29.45 24.13
C ASN A 14 37.48 29.45 25.11
N ALA A 15 38.19 28.33 25.17
CA ALA A 15 39.56 28.33 25.72
C ALA A 15 40.52 27.75 24.65
N ALA A 16 41.35 28.63 24.11
CA ALA A 16 42.52 28.31 23.34
C ALA A 16 43.63 27.77 24.26
N CYS A 17 44.40 26.80 23.81
CA CYS A 17 45.66 26.46 24.41
C CYS A 17 46.72 26.28 23.32
N SER A 18 47.78 27.01 23.45
CA SER A 18 48.94 27.17 22.62
C SER A 18 50.08 26.25 23.08
N SER A 19 50.96 25.93 22.09
CA SER A 19 52.44 25.76 22.13
C SER A 19 53.06 24.40 22.52
N LEU A 20 53.61 23.74 21.45
CA LEU A 20 55.00 23.31 21.17
C LEU A 20 55.58 22.04 21.87
N PRO A 21 56.67 21.35 21.35
CA PRO A 21 57.43 21.52 20.09
C PRO A 21 57.69 20.24 19.26
N ASP A 22 58.30 20.47 18.11
CA ASP A 22 58.89 19.48 17.17
C ASP A 22 59.97 18.58 17.80
N SER A 23 59.90 17.27 17.51
CA SER A 23 61.12 16.49 17.23
C SER A 23 60.76 15.12 16.62
N ALA A 24 61.21 14.92 15.40
CA ALA A 24 61.66 13.72 14.72
C ALA A 24 61.19 12.35 15.23
N CYS A 25 60.40 11.66 14.37
CA CYS A 25 60.60 10.24 14.10
C CYS A 25 60.02 9.87 12.75
N ASP A 26 60.85 9.62 11.76
CA ASP A 26 60.52 8.86 10.58
C ASP A 26 60.10 7.45 10.96
N ILE A 27 58.84 7.11 10.77
CA ILE A 27 58.40 5.71 10.74
C ILE A 27 57.30 5.59 9.69
N VAL A 28 57.66 4.95 8.58
CA VAL A 28 56.80 4.12 7.71
C VAL A 28 55.38 4.66 7.45
N ARG A 29 55.22 5.33 6.32
CA ARG A 29 53.92 5.54 5.69
C ARG A 29 53.32 4.18 5.34
N GLY A 30 52.58 3.61 6.28
CA GLY A 30 51.64 2.54 6.04
C GLY A 30 50.54 3.07 5.10
N ALA A 31 50.39 2.44 3.96
CA ALA A 31 49.33 2.72 3.02
C ALA A 31 47.99 2.62 3.75
N THR A 32 47.28 3.73 3.85
CA THR A 32 45.86 3.70 4.24
C THR A 32 45.13 2.81 3.25
N PRO A 33 44.31 1.83 3.70
CA PRO A 33 43.53 1.06 2.78
C PRO A 33 42.55 2.00 2.05
N ASP A 34 42.75 2.09 0.74
CA ASP A 34 41.85 2.78 -0.19
C ASP A 34 40.42 2.24 0.09
N LYS A 35 39.51 3.10 0.55
CA LYS A 35 38.10 2.78 0.68
C LYS A 35 37.62 2.42 -0.72
N ARG A 36 37.64 1.16 -1.05
CA ARG A 36 37.12 0.61 -2.31
C ARG A 36 35.67 1.01 -2.40
N LYS A 37 35.41 2.05 -3.19
CA LYS A 37 34.03 2.34 -3.65
C LYS A 37 33.61 1.13 -4.45
N GLY A 38 32.53 0.48 -4.06
CA GLY A 38 31.93 -0.61 -4.79
C GLY A 38 31.65 -0.26 -6.26
N PRO A 39 31.32 -1.21 -7.14
CA PRO A 39 31.15 -0.97 -8.56
C PRO A 39 30.13 0.16 -8.78
N SER A 40 30.62 1.32 -9.24
CA SER A 40 29.77 2.46 -9.49
C SER A 40 29.01 2.22 -10.78
N MET A 41 27.68 2.34 -10.70
CA MET A 41 26.80 2.20 -11.86
C MET A 41 27.26 3.06 -13.04
N ALA A 42 27.27 2.47 -14.23
CA ALA A 42 27.52 3.18 -15.47
C ALA A 42 26.51 4.32 -15.64
N ARG A 43 26.97 5.56 -15.74
CA ARG A 43 26.09 6.73 -15.93
C ARG A 43 25.79 6.87 -17.42
N ARG A 44 24.53 6.72 -17.81
CA ARG A 44 24.07 7.04 -19.16
C ARG A 44 24.29 8.52 -19.46
N GLY A 45 24.72 8.82 -20.69
CA GLY A 45 24.92 10.19 -21.14
C GLY A 45 26.25 10.80 -20.66
N GLN A 46 27.28 10.00 -20.50
CA GLN A 46 28.64 10.53 -20.31
C GLN A 46 29.04 11.39 -21.53
N VAL A 47 29.44 12.61 -21.26
CA VAL A 47 29.99 13.53 -22.28
C VAL A 47 31.50 13.65 -22.21
N GLY A 48 32.11 12.94 -21.28
CA GLY A 48 33.56 13.01 -21.01
C GLY A 48 34.01 14.36 -20.45
N THR A 49 35.17 14.36 -19.82
CA THR A 49 35.86 15.58 -19.34
C THR A 49 37.06 15.86 -20.20
N ILE A 50 37.15 17.07 -20.79
CA ILE A 50 38.32 17.48 -21.52
C ILE A 50 39.39 17.95 -20.54
N ALA A 51 40.59 17.38 -20.63
CA ALA A 51 41.72 17.71 -19.81
C ALA A 51 42.99 17.88 -20.68
N VAL A 52 44.04 18.48 -20.14
CA VAL A 52 45.35 18.54 -20.76
C VAL A 52 46.20 17.41 -20.20
N SER A 53 46.88 16.69 -21.09
CA SER A 53 47.85 15.65 -20.72
C SER A 53 49.09 15.77 -21.61
N GLY A 54 50.16 16.33 -21.04
CA GLY A 54 51.35 16.71 -21.80
C GLY A 54 51.03 17.70 -22.91
N LYS A 55 51.38 17.39 -24.15
CA LYS A 55 51.13 18.22 -25.34
C LYS A 55 49.76 18.02 -25.98
N TRP A 56 48.85 17.29 -25.33
CA TRP A 56 47.56 16.91 -25.92
C TRP A 56 46.37 17.37 -25.07
N TYR A 57 45.30 17.82 -25.73
CA TYR A 57 43.97 17.78 -25.15
C TYR A 57 43.47 16.33 -25.23
N VAL A 58 42.94 15.83 -24.13
CA VAL A 58 42.44 14.48 -24.03
C VAL A 58 40.98 14.50 -23.48
N VAL A 59 40.15 13.59 -23.92
CA VAL A 59 38.86 13.33 -23.28
C VAL A 59 39.02 12.17 -22.30
N ARG A 60 38.53 12.37 -21.08
CA ARG A 60 38.52 11.35 -20.01
C ARG A 60 37.07 10.91 -19.75
N PHE A 61 36.86 9.59 -19.74
CA PHE A 61 35.56 8.96 -19.46
C PHE A 61 35.78 7.60 -18.83
N TRP A 62 34.67 7.03 -18.29
CA TRP A 62 34.72 5.74 -17.65
C TRP A 62 34.27 4.63 -18.60
N LYS A 63 35.08 3.57 -18.76
CA LYS A 63 34.69 2.31 -19.41
C LYS A 63 34.32 1.30 -18.32
N TYR A 64 33.34 0.46 -18.62
CA TYR A 64 32.80 -0.57 -17.71
C TYR A 64 32.96 -1.95 -18.38
N PRO A 65 34.16 -2.54 -18.40
CA PRO A 65 34.35 -3.85 -19.01
C PRO A 65 33.65 -4.92 -18.19
N VAL A 66 33.05 -5.91 -18.89
CA VAL A 66 32.33 -7.04 -18.26
C VAL A 66 33.24 -7.80 -17.30
N GLY A 67 32.79 -7.98 -16.05
CA GLY A 67 33.53 -8.75 -15.03
C GLY A 67 34.78 -8.06 -14.46
N LYS A 68 34.97 -6.75 -14.69
CA LYS A 68 36.09 -5.97 -14.15
C LYS A 68 35.60 -4.68 -13.52
N ASP A 69 36.43 -4.12 -12.63
CA ASP A 69 36.22 -2.78 -12.08
C ASP A 69 36.21 -1.74 -13.20
N ARG A 70 35.50 -0.61 -12.97
CA ARG A 70 35.49 0.52 -13.90
C ARG A 70 36.91 1.01 -14.20
N LEU A 71 37.20 1.21 -15.48
CA LEU A 71 38.47 1.74 -15.94
C LEU A 71 38.34 3.19 -16.40
N HIS A 72 39.30 4.01 -16.03
CA HIS A 72 39.38 5.38 -16.51
C HIS A 72 40.08 5.40 -17.89
N ALA A 73 39.31 5.67 -18.94
CA ALA A 73 39.81 5.80 -20.30
C ALA A 73 40.22 7.26 -20.58
N SER A 74 41.27 7.43 -21.34
CA SER A 74 41.74 8.74 -21.79
C SER A 74 42.15 8.64 -23.25
N GLU A 75 41.50 9.42 -24.12
CA GLU A 75 41.75 9.43 -25.56
C GLU A 75 42.15 10.84 -26.04
N LYS A 76 43.11 10.92 -27.01
CA LYS A 76 43.64 12.17 -27.52
C LYS A 76 42.63 12.86 -28.43
N ILE A 77 42.49 14.19 -28.30
CA ILE A 77 41.63 15.03 -29.13
C ILE A 77 42.47 15.80 -30.17
N CYS A 78 43.39 16.65 -29.72
CA CYS A 78 44.27 17.47 -30.54
C CYS A 78 45.45 17.97 -29.72
N LEU A 79 46.46 18.57 -30.39
CA LEU A 79 47.60 19.24 -29.72
C LEU A 79 47.13 20.50 -28.98
N THR A 80 47.87 20.88 -27.94
CA THR A 80 47.59 22.08 -27.14
C THR A 80 48.12 23.36 -27.76
N ASP A 81 49.10 23.27 -28.63
CA ASP A 81 49.71 24.43 -29.29
C ASP A 81 48.83 24.99 -30.41
N PRO A 82 48.35 26.24 -30.31
CA PRO A 82 47.50 26.87 -31.33
C PRO A 82 48.14 26.98 -32.73
N LYS A 83 49.47 26.86 -32.83
CA LYS A 83 50.22 26.91 -34.11
C LYS A 83 50.38 25.53 -34.74
N SER A 84 49.98 24.48 -34.08
CA SER A 84 50.12 23.10 -34.59
C SER A 84 49.06 22.79 -35.63
N GLU A 85 49.46 22.04 -36.66
CA GLU A 85 48.52 21.47 -37.63
C GLU A 85 47.55 20.54 -36.89
N GLY A 86 46.25 20.79 -37.08
CA GLY A 86 45.18 20.02 -36.39
C GLY A 86 44.79 20.56 -35.00
N TYR A 87 45.22 21.78 -34.63
CA TYR A 87 44.65 22.44 -33.43
C TYR A 87 43.14 22.70 -33.60
N LEU A 88 42.36 22.38 -32.59
CA LEU A 88 40.92 22.57 -32.59
C LEU A 88 40.50 23.68 -31.62
N SER A 89 39.55 24.48 -32.02
CA SER A 89 38.90 25.47 -31.15
C SER A 89 38.18 24.79 -29.98
N LYS A 90 37.80 25.55 -28.94
CA LYS A 90 37.08 25.01 -27.76
C LYS A 90 35.80 24.29 -28.14
N GLY A 91 35.04 24.80 -29.15
CA GLY A 91 33.81 24.17 -29.63
C GLY A 91 34.06 22.87 -30.39
N GLU A 92 35.07 22.86 -31.26
CA GLU A 92 35.45 21.67 -32.03
C GLU A 92 36.01 20.57 -31.14
N ARG A 93 36.85 20.91 -30.14
CA ARG A 93 37.30 19.96 -29.12
C ARG A 93 36.13 19.30 -28.40
N ARG A 94 35.07 20.05 -28.10
CA ARG A 94 33.87 19.50 -27.44
C ARG A 94 33.11 18.55 -28.35
N ARG A 95 32.95 18.90 -29.62
CA ARG A 95 32.34 18.00 -30.64
C ARG A 95 33.15 16.72 -30.76
N ARG A 96 34.48 16.83 -30.93
CA ARG A 96 35.38 15.67 -31.06
C ARG A 96 35.39 14.79 -29.81
N ALA A 97 35.35 15.38 -28.63
CA ALA A 97 35.22 14.65 -27.38
C ALA A 97 33.90 13.86 -27.31
N ASN A 98 32.79 14.46 -27.73
CA ASN A 98 31.49 13.77 -27.76
C ASN A 98 31.47 12.61 -28.77
N GLU A 99 32.08 12.80 -29.96
CA GLU A 99 32.24 11.74 -30.98
C GLU A 99 33.06 10.56 -30.44
N ILE A 100 34.19 10.83 -29.77
CA ILE A 100 35.03 9.79 -29.17
C ILE A 100 34.27 9.01 -28.09
N VAL A 101 33.53 9.71 -27.23
CA VAL A 101 32.73 9.06 -26.17
C VAL A 101 31.58 8.25 -26.79
N ALA A 102 30.92 8.77 -27.84
CA ALA A 102 29.88 8.04 -28.54
C ALA A 102 30.46 6.78 -29.25
N ALA A 103 31.57 6.94 -29.97
CA ALA A 103 32.22 5.82 -30.63
C ALA A 103 32.79 4.74 -29.70
N SER A 104 33.00 5.09 -28.43
CA SER A 104 33.46 4.14 -27.41
C SER A 104 32.36 3.19 -26.91
N GLY A 105 31.08 3.39 -27.32
CA GLY A 105 29.96 2.56 -26.92
C GLY A 105 29.51 2.70 -25.47
N VAL A 106 30.19 3.49 -24.63
CA VAL A 106 29.92 3.60 -23.18
C VAL A 106 28.53 4.15 -22.84
N ASN A 107 27.86 4.72 -23.83
CA ASN A 107 26.48 5.21 -23.72
C ASN A 107 25.46 4.28 -24.39
N ASP A 108 25.88 3.20 -25.03
CA ASP A 108 25.02 2.30 -25.76
C ASP A 108 24.26 1.40 -24.80
N ALA A 109 22.96 1.24 -25.07
CA ALA A 109 22.09 0.41 -24.25
C ALA A 109 22.51 -1.08 -24.27
N GLN A 110 23.24 -1.53 -25.30
CA GLN A 110 23.66 -2.91 -25.49
C GLN A 110 24.72 -3.36 -24.46
N GLU A 111 25.71 -2.51 -24.16
CA GLU A 111 26.71 -2.84 -23.10
C GLU A 111 26.12 -2.92 -21.70
N PHE A 112 24.99 -2.21 -21.46
CA PHE A 112 24.27 -2.27 -20.20
C PHE A 112 23.50 -3.57 -20.00
N ILE A 113 23.11 -4.22 -21.09
CA ILE A 113 22.32 -5.46 -21.03
C ILE A 113 23.22 -6.65 -20.66
N ASP A 114 24.46 -6.67 -21.12
CA ASP A 114 25.41 -7.79 -20.89
C ASP A 114 25.95 -7.87 -19.47
N THR A 115 26.00 -6.76 -18.71
CA THR A 115 26.42 -6.76 -17.30
C THR A 115 25.32 -7.18 -16.33
N THR A 116 24.09 -7.30 -16.79
CA THR A 116 22.91 -7.67 -15.98
C THR A 116 22.16 -8.91 -16.52
N VAL A 117 22.81 -9.74 -17.31
CA VAL A 117 22.31 -11.07 -17.67
C VAL A 117 22.15 -11.88 -16.39
N GLY A 118 20.94 -11.92 -15.84
CA GLY A 118 20.71 -12.83 -14.73
C GLY A 118 19.40 -12.69 -13.96
N VAL A 119 18.80 -11.52 -13.81
CA VAL A 119 17.57 -11.42 -13.01
C VAL A 119 16.37 -11.12 -13.90
N THR A 120 15.51 -12.13 -14.07
CA THR A 120 14.24 -11.99 -14.79
C THR A 120 13.20 -11.29 -13.92
N PHE A 121 12.16 -10.73 -14.55
CA PHE A 121 11.03 -10.16 -13.82
C PHE A 121 10.39 -11.19 -12.88
N ARG A 122 10.24 -12.44 -13.31
CA ARG A 122 9.68 -13.56 -12.54
C ARG A 122 10.44 -13.82 -11.25
N GLU A 123 11.77 -13.88 -11.33
CA GLU A 123 12.63 -14.10 -10.17
C GLU A 123 12.56 -12.94 -9.19
N GLN A 124 12.61 -11.71 -9.72
CA GLN A 124 12.51 -10.53 -8.86
C GLN A 124 11.13 -10.37 -8.23
N ALA A 125 10.05 -10.66 -8.96
CA ALA A 125 8.69 -10.65 -8.41
C ALA A 125 8.56 -11.65 -7.25
N LYS A 126 9.13 -12.85 -7.38
CA LYS A 126 9.17 -13.85 -6.29
C LYS A 126 9.96 -13.33 -5.08
N LYS A 127 11.15 -12.76 -5.30
CA LYS A 127 11.96 -12.15 -4.22
C LYS A 127 11.21 -11.01 -3.54
N PHE A 128 10.61 -10.11 -4.32
CA PHE A 128 9.82 -8.98 -3.83
C PHE A 128 8.63 -9.42 -2.97
N LEU A 129 7.85 -10.39 -3.43
CA LEU A 129 6.71 -10.91 -2.66
C LEU A 129 7.15 -11.53 -1.33
N ASN A 130 8.17 -12.38 -1.36
CA ASN A 130 8.72 -12.99 -0.15
C ASN A 130 9.26 -11.94 0.83
N HIS A 131 10.06 -10.99 0.35
CA HIS A 131 10.58 -9.91 1.18
C HIS A 131 9.46 -9.07 1.79
N SER A 132 8.47 -8.70 0.98
CA SER A 132 7.35 -7.87 1.44
C SER A 132 6.51 -8.52 2.53
N MET A 133 6.36 -9.84 2.51
CA MET A 133 5.65 -10.60 3.55
C MET A 133 6.46 -10.74 4.84
N ASN A 134 7.78 -10.88 4.74
CA ASN A 134 8.65 -11.25 5.85
C ASN A 134 9.46 -10.08 6.43
N ARG A 135 9.36 -8.87 5.86
CA ARG A 135 10.11 -7.72 6.36
C ARG A 135 9.69 -7.35 7.78
N LYS A 136 10.66 -6.97 8.62
CA LYS A 136 10.43 -6.62 10.04
C LYS A 136 9.55 -5.38 10.21
N ARG A 137 9.71 -4.39 9.34
CA ARG A 137 8.96 -3.12 9.39
C ARG A 137 7.79 -3.16 8.41
N ASN A 138 6.56 -3.07 8.93
CA ASN A 138 5.32 -3.03 8.14
C ASN A 138 5.19 -4.20 7.13
N PRO A 139 5.18 -5.45 7.56
CA PRO A 139 4.97 -6.58 6.66
C PRO A 139 3.63 -6.44 5.92
N VAL A 140 3.62 -6.86 4.67
CA VAL A 140 2.41 -6.82 3.85
C VAL A 140 1.40 -7.83 4.37
N LYS A 141 0.15 -7.39 4.54
CA LYS A 141 -0.93 -8.26 5.04
C LYS A 141 -1.28 -9.38 4.06
N PRO A 142 -1.73 -10.54 4.56
CA PRO A 142 -2.07 -11.70 3.74
C PRO A 142 -3.02 -11.38 2.57
N ALA A 143 -4.03 -10.52 2.80
CA ALA A 143 -4.97 -10.11 1.75
C ALA A 143 -4.27 -9.39 0.57
N THR A 144 -3.34 -8.49 0.87
CA THR A 144 -2.58 -7.75 -0.15
C THR A 144 -1.62 -8.69 -0.88
N SER A 145 -0.91 -9.54 -0.13
CA SER A 145 0.00 -10.53 -0.69
C SER A 145 -0.71 -11.48 -1.66
N THR A 146 -1.88 -12.01 -1.28
CA THR A 146 -2.69 -12.86 -2.16
C THR A 146 -3.14 -12.13 -3.42
N THR A 147 -3.52 -10.85 -3.28
CA THR A 147 -3.91 -10.02 -4.45
C THR A 147 -2.71 -9.79 -5.38
N TRP A 148 -1.54 -9.48 -4.84
CA TRP A 148 -0.32 -9.29 -5.59
C TRP A 148 0.12 -10.59 -6.28
N GLN A 149 0.09 -11.72 -5.56
CA GLN A 149 0.41 -13.03 -6.13
C GLN A 149 -0.51 -13.35 -7.31
N ASN A 150 -1.83 -13.18 -7.16
CA ASN A 150 -2.79 -13.40 -8.24
C ASN A 150 -2.53 -12.48 -9.45
N CYS A 151 -2.12 -11.23 -9.23
CA CYS A 151 -1.75 -10.31 -10.30
C CYS A 151 -0.49 -10.80 -11.02
N VAL A 152 0.55 -11.17 -10.26
CA VAL A 152 1.81 -11.69 -10.80
C VAL A 152 1.56 -12.94 -11.64
N ASP A 153 0.80 -13.90 -11.12
CA ASP A 153 0.58 -15.19 -11.80
C ASP A 153 -0.30 -15.05 -13.04
N LYS A 154 -1.36 -14.26 -12.97
CA LYS A 154 -2.35 -14.16 -14.06
C LYS A 154 -1.98 -13.16 -15.15
N TRP A 155 -1.24 -12.11 -14.81
CA TRP A 155 -0.99 -10.99 -15.73
C TRP A 155 0.47 -10.66 -15.93
N LEU A 156 1.27 -10.59 -14.86
CA LEU A 156 2.63 -10.08 -14.99
C LEU A 156 3.59 -11.15 -15.50
N ASN A 157 3.60 -12.33 -14.91
CA ASN A 157 4.47 -13.43 -15.34
C ASN A 157 4.21 -13.89 -16.78
N PRO A 158 2.96 -14.02 -17.27
CA PRO A 158 2.72 -14.38 -18.66
C PRO A 158 3.20 -13.33 -19.68
N ASN A 159 3.32 -12.07 -19.31
CA ASN A 159 3.68 -10.98 -20.21
C ASN A 159 5.10 -10.43 -20.01
N LEU A 160 5.64 -10.50 -18.81
CA LEU A 160 6.92 -9.90 -18.43
C LEU A 160 7.89 -10.89 -17.81
N GLY A 161 7.42 -12.08 -17.38
CA GLY A 161 8.13 -12.99 -16.50
C GLY A 161 9.52 -13.35 -16.98
N ASP A 162 9.68 -13.60 -18.25
CA ASP A 162 10.93 -14.09 -18.84
C ASP A 162 11.82 -12.94 -19.36
N LEU A 163 11.32 -11.70 -19.27
CA LEU A 163 12.11 -10.51 -19.65
C LEU A 163 13.12 -10.16 -18.56
N PRO A 164 14.37 -9.81 -18.93
CA PRO A 164 15.33 -9.22 -18.02
C PRO A 164 14.77 -7.92 -17.40
N LEU A 165 15.01 -7.66 -16.12
CA LEU A 165 14.56 -6.41 -15.46
C LEU A 165 15.08 -5.16 -16.17
N ALA A 166 16.29 -5.22 -16.73
CA ALA A 166 16.87 -4.14 -17.50
C ALA A 166 16.03 -3.73 -18.72
N SER A 167 15.28 -4.66 -19.32
CA SER A 167 14.43 -4.41 -20.50
C SER A 167 13.05 -3.88 -20.16
N ILE A 168 12.61 -3.93 -18.88
CA ILE A 168 11.31 -3.39 -18.45
C ILE A 168 11.34 -1.87 -18.47
N ASN A 169 10.94 -1.29 -19.57
CA ASN A 169 10.92 0.16 -19.83
C ASN A 169 9.49 0.67 -20.07
N ASN A 170 9.35 1.98 -20.34
CA ASN A 170 8.04 2.59 -20.57
C ASN A 170 7.29 1.94 -21.76
N GLN A 171 7.99 1.55 -22.83
CA GLN A 171 7.36 0.93 -24.01
C GLN A 171 6.78 -0.46 -23.67
N VAL A 172 7.52 -1.28 -22.93
CA VAL A 172 7.05 -2.61 -22.49
C VAL A 172 5.82 -2.46 -21.60
N VAL A 173 5.85 -1.51 -20.67
CA VAL A 173 4.71 -1.24 -19.78
C VAL A 173 3.51 -0.70 -20.56
N LYS A 174 3.70 0.19 -21.54
CA LYS A 174 2.62 0.68 -22.42
C LYS A 174 1.95 -0.47 -23.19
N THR A 175 2.74 -1.40 -23.73
CA THR A 175 2.21 -2.59 -24.40
C THR A 175 1.38 -3.45 -23.44
N LEU A 176 1.82 -3.60 -22.19
CA LEU A 176 1.06 -4.34 -21.17
C LEU A 176 -0.25 -3.63 -20.82
N VAL A 177 -0.26 -2.30 -20.71
CA VAL A 177 -1.48 -1.49 -20.48
C VAL A 177 -2.49 -1.74 -21.59
N ALA A 178 -2.05 -1.67 -22.87
CA ALA A 178 -2.91 -1.92 -24.01
C ALA A 178 -3.52 -3.35 -24.00
N LYS A 179 -2.74 -4.37 -23.68
CA LYS A 179 -3.23 -5.76 -23.52
C LYS A 179 -4.27 -5.88 -22.40
N MET A 180 -4.03 -5.27 -21.25
CA MET A 180 -4.97 -5.29 -20.10
C MET A 180 -6.28 -4.56 -20.45
N HIS A 181 -6.18 -3.43 -21.16
CA HIS A 181 -7.34 -2.66 -21.59
C HIS A 181 -8.17 -3.44 -22.62
N ALA A 182 -7.53 -4.05 -23.62
CA ALA A 182 -8.19 -4.90 -24.61
C ALA A 182 -8.89 -6.11 -23.99
N ALA A 183 -8.36 -6.63 -22.87
CA ALA A 183 -9.00 -7.70 -22.10
C ALA A 183 -10.13 -7.22 -21.17
N GLY A 184 -10.51 -5.95 -21.21
CA GLY A 184 -11.64 -5.39 -20.47
C GLY A 184 -11.37 -5.16 -18.98
N LEU A 185 -10.12 -5.06 -18.53
CA LEU A 185 -9.81 -4.73 -17.14
C LEU A 185 -10.19 -3.28 -16.85
N SER A 186 -10.73 -3.04 -15.64
CA SER A 186 -11.07 -1.66 -15.24
C SER A 186 -9.83 -0.78 -15.13
N PRO A 187 -9.94 0.55 -15.41
CA PRO A 187 -8.84 1.52 -15.28
C PRO A 187 -8.12 1.43 -13.95
N LYS A 188 -8.87 1.28 -12.86
CA LYS A 188 -8.31 1.14 -11.51
C LYS A 188 -7.48 -0.14 -11.33
N THR A 189 -7.94 -1.24 -11.91
CA THR A 189 -7.22 -2.53 -11.88
C THR A 189 -5.90 -2.41 -12.64
N ILE A 190 -5.94 -1.85 -13.85
CA ILE A 190 -4.74 -1.61 -14.67
C ILE A 190 -3.73 -0.76 -13.91
N SER A 191 -4.16 0.39 -13.37
CA SER A 191 -3.31 1.28 -12.59
C SER A 191 -2.64 0.56 -11.41
N ASN A 192 -3.40 -0.27 -10.67
CA ASN A 192 -2.87 -1.04 -9.55
C ASN A 192 -1.82 -2.07 -10.00
N TYR A 193 -2.05 -2.76 -11.12
CA TYR A 193 -1.15 -3.77 -11.66
C TYR A 193 0.14 -3.15 -12.19
N ILE A 194 0.05 -2.01 -12.88
CA ILE A 194 1.23 -1.26 -13.31
C ILE A 194 2.00 -0.71 -12.09
N GLY A 195 1.30 -0.28 -11.04
CA GLY A 195 1.93 0.07 -9.77
C GLY A 195 2.76 -1.08 -9.20
N LEU A 196 2.27 -2.33 -9.29
CA LEU A 196 3.00 -3.50 -8.84
C LEU A 196 4.25 -3.78 -9.71
N VAL A 197 4.17 -3.61 -11.03
CA VAL A 197 5.35 -3.71 -11.91
C VAL A 197 6.44 -2.73 -11.46
N LYS A 198 6.06 -1.48 -11.20
CA LYS A 198 7.00 -0.43 -10.74
C LYS A 198 7.66 -0.81 -9.42
N LEU A 199 6.89 -1.35 -8.46
CA LEU A 199 7.40 -1.81 -7.17
C LEU A 199 8.37 -2.98 -7.31
N VAL A 200 8.06 -3.95 -8.18
CA VAL A 200 8.94 -5.09 -8.43
C VAL A 200 10.28 -4.64 -9.04
N VAL A 201 10.25 -3.74 -10.03
CA VAL A 201 11.48 -3.21 -10.65
C VAL A 201 12.31 -2.42 -9.63
N ALA A 202 11.69 -1.53 -8.87
CA ALA A 202 12.37 -0.72 -7.84
C ALA A 202 12.88 -1.55 -6.66
N SER A 203 12.36 -2.78 -6.46
CA SER A 203 12.81 -3.67 -5.38
C SER A 203 14.14 -4.36 -5.67
N ALA A 204 14.67 -4.25 -6.89
CA ALA A 204 16.00 -4.75 -7.21
C ALA A 204 17.03 -3.73 -6.71
N ILE A 205 17.57 -4.01 -5.54
CA ILE A 205 18.48 -3.13 -4.78
C ILE A 205 19.84 -3.79 -4.71
N GLY A 206 20.92 -3.00 -4.91
CA GLY A 206 22.30 -3.40 -4.75
C GLY A 206 22.72 -3.51 -3.28
N GLU A 207 23.96 -3.90 -3.04
CA GLU A 207 24.53 -4.11 -1.71
C GLU A 207 24.54 -2.82 -0.86
N ASP A 208 24.72 -1.66 -1.51
CA ASP A 208 24.73 -0.34 -0.86
C ASP A 208 23.33 0.27 -0.70
N GLY A 209 22.27 -0.44 -1.11
CA GLY A 209 20.87 0.02 -0.99
C GLY A 209 20.38 0.88 -2.16
N GLU A 210 21.16 1.05 -3.23
CA GLU A 210 20.76 1.75 -4.45
C GLU A 210 19.85 0.89 -5.34
N GLU A 211 18.94 1.53 -6.09
CA GLU A 211 18.15 0.83 -7.10
C GLU A 211 19.04 0.39 -8.27
N LEU A 212 19.08 -0.91 -8.58
CA LEU A 212 19.84 -1.45 -9.73
C LEU A 212 19.26 -1.00 -11.07
N PHE A 213 17.95 -0.78 -11.14
CA PHE A 213 17.24 -0.39 -12.36
C PHE A 213 16.41 0.88 -12.15
N PRO A 214 17.03 2.05 -11.84
CA PRO A 214 16.29 3.29 -11.63
C PRO A 214 15.53 3.68 -12.90
N ARG A 215 14.22 3.94 -12.80
CA ARG A 215 13.35 4.27 -13.93
C ARG A 215 12.59 5.57 -13.69
N LYS A 216 12.59 6.45 -14.68
CA LYS A 216 11.64 7.55 -14.78
C LYS A 216 10.42 7.05 -15.55
N TRP A 217 9.33 6.81 -14.82
CA TRP A 217 8.07 6.39 -15.44
C TRP A 217 7.34 7.61 -15.97
N ASN A 218 7.15 7.65 -17.30
CA ASN A 218 6.39 8.73 -17.95
C ASN A 218 4.92 8.34 -17.99
N HIS A 219 4.09 8.94 -17.14
CA HIS A 219 2.69 8.58 -16.99
C HIS A 219 1.86 8.88 -18.25
N ASP A 220 2.15 9.98 -18.95
CA ASP A 220 1.46 10.36 -20.19
C ASP A 220 1.81 9.37 -21.31
N PHE A 221 3.09 9.00 -21.43
CA PHE A 221 3.53 8.01 -22.41
C PHE A 221 2.95 6.61 -22.15
N LEU A 222 2.76 6.23 -20.89
CA LEU A 222 2.18 4.93 -20.52
C LEU A 222 0.71 4.81 -20.93
N ASP A 223 0.04 5.92 -21.21
CA ASP A 223 -1.35 5.98 -21.67
C ASP A 223 -2.30 5.19 -20.75
N LEU A 224 -2.19 5.45 -19.44
CA LEU A 224 -3.03 4.79 -18.45
C LEU A 224 -4.47 5.25 -18.60
N PRO A 225 -5.46 4.33 -18.66
CA PRO A 225 -6.85 4.71 -18.74
C PRO A 225 -7.28 5.60 -17.57
N VAL A 226 -8.07 6.63 -17.86
CA VAL A 226 -8.57 7.56 -16.85
C VAL A 226 -9.45 6.82 -15.86
N ILE A 227 -9.18 7.03 -14.57
CA ILE A 227 -10.00 6.48 -13.49
C ILE A 227 -11.15 7.44 -13.23
N GLU A 228 -12.28 7.17 -13.83
CA GLU A 228 -13.50 7.91 -13.54
C GLU A 228 -13.95 7.69 -12.09
N LYS A 229 -14.65 8.69 -11.54
CA LYS A 229 -15.23 8.58 -10.19
C LYS A 229 -16.30 7.51 -10.21
N GLN A 230 -16.00 6.34 -9.63
CA GLN A 230 -16.95 5.24 -9.57
C GLN A 230 -18.15 5.61 -8.70
N TYR A 231 -19.35 5.35 -9.21
CA TYR A 231 -20.55 5.37 -8.41
C TYR A 231 -20.39 4.37 -7.24
N GLN A 232 -20.65 4.86 -6.05
CA GLN A 232 -20.53 4.07 -4.83
C GLN A 232 -21.92 3.89 -4.22
N PRO A 233 -22.59 2.75 -4.46
CA PRO A 233 -23.97 2.54 -4.00
C PRO A 233 -24.05 2.62 -2.47
N THR A 234 -25.13 3.22 -2.01
CA THR A 234 -25.54 3.25 -0.61
C THR A 234 -27.01 2.85 -0.51
N PHE A 235 -27.46 2.45 0.66
CA PHE A 235 -28.86 2.13 0.89
C PHE A 235 -29.63 3.34 1.43
N THR A 236 -30.95 3.39 1.17
CA THR A 236 -31.88 4.28 1.88
C THR A 236 -32.32 3.63 3.19
N ALA A 237 -33.00 4.38 4.04
CA ALA A 237 -33.58 3.86 5.29
C ALA A 237 -34.62 2.77 5.02
N GLU A 238 -35.46 2.94 3.99
CA GLU A 238 -36.45 2.02 3.53
C GLU A 238 -35.85 0.74 2.99
N THR A 239 -34.81 0.88 2.13
CA THR A 239 -34.05 -0.27 1.60
C THR A 239 -33.43 -1.07 2.75
N MET A 240 -32.82 -0.37 3.71
CA MET A 240 -32.17 -1.02 4.84
C MET A 240 -33.18 -1.77 5.73
N SER A 241 -34.35 -1.16 5.98
CA SER A 241 -35.47 -1.81 6.71
C SER A 241 -35.96 -3.07 5.98
N SER A 242 -36.11 -3.00 4.66
CA SER A 242 -36.52 -4.14 3.83
C SER A 242 -35.48 -5.27 3.86
N ILE A 243 -34.18 -4.96 3.78
CA ILE A 243 -33.12 -5.95 3.90
C ILE A 243 -33.19 -6.66 5.26
N VAL A 244 -33.33 -5.90 6.33
CA VAL A 244 -33.44 -6.44 7.70
C VAL A 244 -34.68 -7.31 7.87
N GLN A 245 -35.81 -6.89 7.32
CA GLN A 245 -37.04 -7.67 7.37
C GLN A 245 -36.96 -8.99 6.60
N LYS A 246 -36.27 -9.04 5.48
CA LYS A 246 -36.13 -10.26 4.67
C LYS A 246 -35.09 -11.22 5.23
N ALA A 247 -34.05 -10.71 5.89
CA ALA A 247 -33.02 -11.52 6.52
C ALA A 247 -33.58 -12.30 7.75
N ALA A 248 -32.89 -13.38 8.14
CA ALA A 248 -33.22 -14.18 9.30
C ALA A 248 -31.95 -14.71 10.01
N GLY A 249 -32.09 -15.15 11.24
CA GLY A 249 -31.02 -15.72 12.03
C GLY A 249 -29.84 -14.76 12.21
N GLN A 250 -28.64 -15.32 12.25
CA GLN A 250 -27.42 -14.52 12.43
C GLN A 250 -27.13 -13.53 11.29
N GLU A 251 -27.64 -13.78 10.09
CA GLU A 251 -27.50 -12.86 8.95
C GLU A 251 -28.33 -11.60 9.19
N GLN A 252 -29.53 -11.69 9.73
CA GLN A 252 -30.33 -10.55 10.13
C GLN A 252 -29.62 -9.72 11.20
N MET A 253 -29.12 -10.37 12.26
CA MET A 253 -28.39 -9.68 13.32
C MET A 253 -27.10 -9.00 12.78
N LEU A 254 -26.38 -9.68 11.89
CA LEU A 254 -25.20 -9.13 11.25
C LEU A 254 -25.53 -7.86 10.44
N TYR A 255 -26.60 -7.86 9.66
CA TYR A 255 -27.00 -6.71 8.84
C TYR A 255 -27.44 -5.54 9.70
N VAL A 256 -28.19 -5.81 10.75
CA VAL A 256 -28.58 -4.79 11.76
C VAL A 256 -27.33 -4.19 12.41
N LEU A 257 -26.38 -5.01 12.80
CA LEU A 257 -25.13 -4.55 13.41
C LEU A 257 -24.30 -3.70 12.44
N LEU A 258 -24.10 -4.17 11.20
CA LEU A 258 -23.30 -3.43 10.20
C LEU A 258 -23.92 -2.07 9.87
N ALA A 259 -25.23 -2.02 9.68
CA ALA A 259 -25.93 -0.78 9.35
C ALA A 259 -26.05 0.17 10.55
N GLY A 260 -26.22 -0.36 11.76
CA GLY A 260 -26.37 0.43 12.98
C GLY A 260 -25.05 1.00 13.51
N THR A 261 -23.93 0.31 13.27
CA THR A 261 -22.60 0.70 13.79
C THR A 261 -21.64 1.21 12.73
N GLY A 262 -21.82 0.81 11.47
CA GLY A 262 -20.86 1.11 10.40
C GLY A 262 -19.57 0.29 10.44
N LEU A 263 -19.50 -0.80 11.21
CA LEU A 263 -18.36 -1.71 11.22
C LEU A 263 -18.04 -2.23 9.80
N ARG A 264 -16.76 -2.48 9.53
CA ARG A 264 -16.39 -3.22 8.31
C ARG A 264 -16.82 -4.68 8.48
N ILE A 265 -17.22 -5.32 7.39
CA ILE A 265 -17.64 -6.73 7.45
C ILE A 265 -16.60 -7.63 8.12
N GLY A 266 -15.32 -7.45 7.83
CA GLY A 266 -14.27 -8.21 8.48
C GLY A 266 -14.17 -7.96 9.99
N GLU A 267 -14.42 -6.73 10.47
CA GLU A 267 -14.47 -6.39 11.89
C GLU A 267 -15.65 -7.10 12.57
N ALA A 268 -16.82 -7.07 11.95
CA ALA A 268 -18.01 -7.78 12.49
C ALA A 268 -17.83 -9.30 12.49
N LEU A 269 -17.25 -9.89 11.44
CA LEU A 269 -16.98 -11.33 11.39
C LEU A 269 -15.86 -11.80 12.33
N GLY A 270 -15.00 -10.87 12.72
CA GLY A 270 -13.97 -11.12 13.74
C GLY A 270 -14.40 -10.78 15.16
N LEU A 271 -15.62 -10.25 15.36
CA LEU A 271 -16.09 -9.79 16.67
C LEU A 271 -16.30 -10.98 17.63
N GLU A 272 -15.63 -10.94 18.76
CA GLU A 272 -15.82 -11.88 19.87
C GLU A 272 -16.65 -11.26 20.98
N ILE A 273 -17.26 -12.10 21.82
CA ILE A 273 -18.11 -11.66 22.93
C ILE A 273 -17.32 -10.82 23.94
N LYS A 274 -16.03 -11.11 24.16
CA LYS A 274 -15.12 -10.34 25.04
C LYS A 274 -14.91 -8.88 24.59
N HIS A 275 -15.15 -8.58 23.32
CA HIS A 275 -15.02 -7.22 22.76
C HIS A 275 -16.27 -6.35 23.01
N LEU A 276 -17.28 -6.87 23.65
CA LEU A 276 -18.52 -6.17 23.98
C LEU A 276 -18.51 -5.80 25.45
N SER A 277 -18.95 -4.58 25.78
CA SER A 277 -19.25 -4.22 27.15
C SER A 277 -20.34 -5.13 27.76
N ALA A 278 -20.43 -5.18 29.09
CA ALA A 278 -21.41 -6.03 29.77
C ALA A 278 -22.85 -5.74 29.35
N ASP A 279 -23.18 -4.47 29.15
CA ASP A 279 -24.48 -3.97 28.68
C ASP A 279 -24.66 -4.01 27.17
N ARG A 280 -23.63 -4.41 26.41
CA ARG A 280 -23.56 -4.44 24.94
C ARG A 280 -23.70 -3.07 24.26
N LYS A 281 -23.55 -1.97 25.01
CA LYS A 281 -23.63 -0.61 24.47
C LYS A 281 -22.33 -0.13 23.84
N THR A 282 -21.21 -0.82 24.06
CA THR A 282 -19.92 -0.49 23.45
C THR A 282 -19.26 -1.72 22.83
N ILE A 283 -18.72 -1.54 21.64
CA ILE A 283 -17.94 -2.55 20.90
C ILE A 283 -16.51 -2.06 20.78
N THR A 284 -15.55 -2.83 21.27
CA THR A 284 -14.12 -2.59 21.06
C THR A 284 -13.64 -3.34 19.81
N VAL A 285 -13.14 -2.61 18.83
CA VAL A 285 -12.63 -3.18 17.59
C VAL A 285 -11.13 -3.41 17.72
N GLU A 286 -10.71 -4.66 17.86
CA GLU A 286 -9.31 -5.05 18.05
C GLU A 286 -8.81 -6.01 16.98
N GLN A 287 -9.71 -6.60 16.22
CA GLN A 287 -9.39 -7.60 15.21
C GLN A 287 -10.33 -7.57 14.02
N SER A 288 -9.96 -8.27 12.97
CA SER A 288 -10.72 -8.39 11.75
C SER A 288 -10.56 -9.80 11.20
N CYS A 289 -11.59 -10.34 10.60
CA CYS A 289 -11.55 -11.62 9.89
C CYS A 289 -11.38 -11.38 8.39
N TRP A 290 -10.39 -12.05 7.81
CA TRP A 290 -10.22 -12.12 6.35
C TRP A 290 -10.06 -13.57 5.93
N ASN A 291 -10.91 -14.02 5.04
CA ASN A 291 -10.90 -15.38 4.49
C ASN A 291 -10.85 -16.49 5.56
N GLY A 292 -11.65 -16.29 6.64
CA GLY A 292 -11.73 -17.21 7.78
C GLY A 292 -10.55 -17.13 8.79
N LYS A 293 -9.58 -16.24 8.56
CA LYS A 293 -8.45 -16.01 9.46
C LYS A 293 -8.61 -14.72 10.23
N ILE A 294 -8.46 -14.78 11.54
CA ILE A 294 -8.44 -13.60 12.42
C ILE A 294 -7.07 -12.93 12.29
N GLN A 295 -7.06 -11.61 12.17
CA GLN A 295 -5.87 -10.79 12.06
C GLN A 295 -6.07 -9.43 12.72
N SER A 296 -4.98 -8.74 13.04
CA SER A 296 -5.03 -7.36 13.54
C SER A 296 -5.73 -6.44 12.53
N PRO A 297 -6.36 -5.34 12.95
CA PRO A 297 -6.98 -4.37 12.07
C PRO A 297 -5.98 -3.77 11.07
N LYS A 298 -6.50 -3.21 9.97
CA LYS A 298 -5.67 -2.71 8.85
C LYS A 298 -4.75 -1.54 9.23
N THR A 299 -5.18 -0.69 10.15
CA THR A 299 -4.47 0.54 10.55
C THR A 299 -4.53 0.70 12.07
N LYS A 300 -3.64 1.52 12.64
CA LYS A 300 -3.69 1.87 14.08
C LYS A 300 -5.04 2.50 14.47
N ASN A 301 -5.61 3.36 13.64
CA ASN A 301 -6.90 4.02 13.90
C ASN A 301 -8.10 3.06 13.80
N ALA A 302 -7.89 1.82 13.37
CA ALA A 302 -8.95 0.83 13.39
C ALA A 302 -9.18 0.23 14.79
N PHE A 303 -8.21 0.36 15.72
CA PHE A 303 -8.41 0.09 17.14
C PHE A 303 -9.24 1.23 17.73
N ARG A 304 -10.47 0.95 18.10
CA ARG A 304 -11.41 1.95 18.56
C ARG A 304 -12.61 1.33 19.28
N GLN A 305 -13.35 2.18 19.95
CA GLN A 305 -14.68 1.85 20.48
C GLN A 305 -15.76 2.37 19.53
N VAL A 306 -16.87 1.64 19.46
CA VAL A 306 -18.06 2.03 18.70
C VAL A 306 -19.25 1.92 19.63
N ASP A 307 -19.95 3.03 19.82
CA ASP A 307 -21.13 3.07 20.70
C ASP A 307 -22.37 2.59 19.95
N VAL A 308 -23.18 1.81 20.63
CA VAL A 308 -24.30 1.06 20.08
C VAL A 308 -25.62 1.63 20.59
N TYR A 309 -26.55 1.89 19.67
CA TYR A 309 -27.91 2.33 20.03
C TYR A 309 -28.58 1.34 20.99
N PRO A 310 -29.27 1.80 22.05
CA PRO A 310 -29.78 0.93 23.11
C PRO A 310 -30.65 -0.25 22.63
N THR A 311 -31.58 -0.03 21.68
CA THR A 311 -32.40 -1.11 21.11
C THR A 311 -31.57 -2.16 20.39
N LEU A 312 -30.51 -1.72 19.66
CA LEU A 312 -29.59 -2.64 18.99
C LEU A 312 -28.75 -3.41 20.02
N ALA A 313 -28.30 -2.75 21.09
CA ALA A 313 -27.59 -3.41 22.19
C ALA A 313 -28.45 -4.50 22.87
N HIS A 314 -29.71 -4.21 23.10
CA HIS A 314 -30.66 -5.19 23.62
C HIS A 314 -30.85 -6.39 22.68
N LEU A 315 -31.06 -6.14 21.38
CA LEU A 315 -31.16 -7.20 20.38
C LEU A 315 -29.91 -8.05 20.32
N LEU A 316 -28.71 -7.43 20.39
CA LEU A 316 -27.42 -8.12 20.40
C LEU A 316 -27.28 -9.00 21.66
N LYS A 317 -27.66 -8.48 22.83
CA LYS A 317 -27.68 -9.25 24.09
C LYS A 317 -28.57 -10.48 24.00
N THR A 318 -29.80 -10.32 23.50
CA THR A 318 -30.75 -11.41 23.29
C THR A 318 -30.24 -12.43 22.28
N PHE A 319 -29.61 -11.98 21.17
CA PHE A 319 -29.03 -12.87 20.17
C PHE A 319 -27.86 -13.69 20.71
N ILE A 320 -27.02 -13.12 21.54
CA ILE A 320 -25.90 -13.80 22.18
C ILE A 320 -26.41 -14.81 23.21
N GLY A 321 -27.45 -14.48 23.96
CA GLY A 321 -27.98 -15.29 25.04
C GLY A 321 -26.94 -15.54 26.12
N ASP A 322 -26.87 -16.75 26.64
CA ASP A 322 -26.00 -17.17 27.74
C ASP A 322 -24.52 -17.41 27.32
N ARG A 323 -24.20 -17.18 26.06
CA ARG A 323 -22.83 -17.36 25.60
C ARG A 323 -21.88 -16.33 26.23
N THR A 324 -20.79 -16.82 26.85
CA THR A 324 -19.78 -15.98 27.52
C THR A 324 -18.52 -15.78 26.72
N SER A 325 -18.28 -16.58 25.69
CA SER A 325 -17.04 -16.54 24.91
C SER A 325 -17.25 -16.92 23.44
N GLY A 326 -16.19 -16.71 22.63
CA GLY A 326 -16.14 -17.06 21.23
C GLY A 326 -16.70 -15.95 20.32
N LEU A 327 -16.74 -16.24 19.02
CA LEU A 327 -17.22 -15.30 18.01
C LEU A 327 -18.72 -15.02 18.16
N VAL A 328 -19.10 -13.76 17.97
CA VAL A 328 -20.52 -13.35 17.93
C VAL A 328 -21.23 -14.03 16.76
N PHE A 329 -20.62 -13.98 15.57
CA PHE A 329 -21.09 -14.61 14.33
C PHE A 329 -20.21 -15.80 13.97
N ARG A 330 -20.75 -17.00 13.99
CA ARG A 330 -20.00 -18.24 13.77
C ARG A 330 -20.80 -19.28 12.97
N ASN A 331 -20.10 -20.13 12.24
CA ASN A 331 -20.72 -21.31 11.66
C ASN A 331 -20.95 -22.41 12.72
N GLN A 332 -21.53 -23.54 12.33
CA GLN A 332 -21.78 -24.68 13.23
C GLN A 332 -20.48 -25.21 13.89
N GLY A 333 -19.34 -25.09 13.22
CA GLY A 333 -18.03 -25.49 13.75
C GLY A 333 -17.32 -24.41 14.56
N GLY A 334 -18.00 -23.33 14.99
CA GLY A 334 -17.41 -22.24 15.78
C GLY A 334 -16.47 -21.30 15.01
N ARG A 335 -16.29 -21.49 13.70
CA ARG A 335 -15.39 -20.69 12.85
C ARG A 335 -16.08 -19.45 12.29
N PRO A 336 -15.31 -18.40 11.86
CA PRO A 336 -15.90 -17.23 11.23
C PRO A 336 -16.73 -17.57 9.99
N LEU A 337 -17.77 -16.78 9.73
CA LEU A 337 -18.54 -16.87 8.51
C LEU A 337 -17.74 -16.43 7.29
N SER A 338 -18.05 -17.00 6.12
CA SER A 338 -17.47 -16.57 4.85
C SER A 338 -18.18 -15.35 4.28
N GLN A 339 -17.48 -14.23 4.14
CA GLN A 339 -18.03 -13.01 3.53
C GLN A 339 -18.59 -13.28 2.13
N THR A 340 -17.88 -14.05 1.29
CA THR A 340 -18.32 -14.38 -0.09
C THR A 340 -19.62 -15.16 -0.07
N ASN A 341 -19.77 -16.12 0.87
CA ASN A 341 -20.99 -16.89 0.99
C ASN A 341 -22.16 -16.03 1.48
N LEU A 342 -21.93 -15.13 2.44
CA LEU A 342 -22.94 -14.19 2.92
C LEU A 342 -23.44 -13.27 1.81
N VAL A 343 -22.54 -12.70 0.99
CA VAL A 343 -22.94 -11.88 -0.16
C VAL A 343 -23.76 -12.70 -1.14
N ARG A 344 -23.23 -13.85 -1.59
CA ARG A 344 -23.83 -14.62 -2.69
C ARG A 344 -25.13 -15.34 -2.29
N ARG A 345 -25.20 -15.85 -1.05
CA ARG A 345 -26.28 -16.74 -0.61
C ARG A 345 -27.33 -16.06 0.25
N SER A 346 -27.08 -14.84 0.74
CA SER A 346 -27.99 -14.10 1.60
C SER A 346 -28.24 -12.68 1.08
N LEU A 347 -27.23 -11.81 0.99
CA LEU A 347 -27.44 -10.42 0.63
C LEU A 347 -27.98 -10.25 -0.81
N HIS A 348 -27.30 -10.85 -1.81
CA HIS A 348 -27.70 -10.70 -3.21
C HIS A 348 -29.12 -11.23 -3.51
N PRO A 349 -29.56 -12.40 -3.01
CA PRO A 349 -30.94 -12.83 -3.16
C PRO A 349 -31.95 -11.86 -2.54
N ILE A 350 -31.65 -11.28 -1.38
CA ILE A 350 -32.52 -10.27 -0.75
C ILE A 350 -32.59 -9.01 -1.63
N LEU A 351 -31.45 -8.51 -2.12
CA LEU A 351 -31.43 -7.33 -2.99
C LEU A 351 -32.21 -7.55 -4.28
N GLU A 352 -32.11 -8.74 -4.87
CA GLU A 352 -32.88 -9.13 -6.06
C GLU A 352 -34.39 -9.18 -5.79
N GLU A 353 -34.79 -9.75 -4.66
CA GLU A 353 -36.20 -9.81 -4.25
C GLU A 353 -36.81 -8.40 -4.05
N ILE A 354 -36.06 -7.47 -3.47
CA ILE A 354 -36.51 -6.08 -3.27
C ILE A 354 -36.18 -5.15 -4.46
N LYS A 355 -35.71 -5.70 -5.59
CA LYS A 355 -35.41 -4.99 -6.84
C LYS A 355 -34.37 -3.87 -6.67
N VAL A 356 -33.35 -4.10 -5.86
CA VAL A 356 -32.22 -3.19 -5.63
C VAL A 356 -30.97 -3.75 -6.29
N GLU A 357 -30.16 -2.88 -6.87
CA GLU A 357 -28.89 -3.25 -7.51
C GLU A 357 -27.97 -4.05 -6.56
N LYS A 358 -27.38 -5.13 -7.08
CA LYS A 358 -26.46 -5.98 -6.32
C LYS A 358 -25.21 -5.21 -5.90
N THR A 359 -24.98 -5.13 -4.59
CA THR A 359 -23.82 -4.48 -4.00
C THR A 359 -23.29 -5.28 -2.80
N GLY A 360 -22.14 -4.88 -2.29
CA GLY A 360 -21.51 -5.52 -1.13
C GLY A 360 -21.83 -4.81 0.20
N PHE A 361 -21.40 -5.41 1.29
CA PHE A 361 -21.62 -4.91 2.66
C PHE A 361 -21.14 -3.48 2.92
N HIS A 362 -20.23 -2.96 2.10
CA HIS A 362 -19.76 -1.59 2.28
C HIS A 362 -20.84 -0.54 2.05
N ALA A 363 -21.92 -0.88 1.34
CA ALA A 363 -23.10 -0.04 1.18
C ALA A 363 -23.80 0.22 2.52
N MET A 364 -23.85 -0.76 3.44
CA MET A 364 -24.39 -0.59 4.80
C MET A 364 -23.57 0.41 5.61
N ARG A 365 -22.26 0.37 5.49
CA ARG A 365 -21.38 1.35 6.14
C ARG A 365 -21.55 2.76 5.56
N ARG A 366 -21.72 2.90 4.23
CA ARG A 366 -22.03 4.20 3.59
C ARG A 366 -23.39 4.72 4.05
N PHE A 367 -24.37 3.83 4.19
CA PHE A 367 -25.66 4.18 4.78
C PHE A 367 -25.47 4.80 6.17
N ARG A 368 -24.70 4.14 7.07
CA ARG A 368 -24.44 4.65 8.42
C ARG A 368 -23.77 6.01 8.40
N VAL A 369 -22.73 6.21 7.58
CA VAL A 369 -22.06 7.52 7.42
C VAL A 369 -23.07 8.59 7.00
N THR A 370 -23.87 8.31 5.97
CA THR A 370 -24.87 9.24 5.46
C THR A 370 -25.91 9.57 6.54
N TRP A 371 -26.34 8.57 7.31
CA TRP A 371 -27.29 8.76 8.39
C TRP A 371 -26.74 9.63 9.51
N LEU A 372 -25.52 9.36 9.99
CA LEU A 372 -24.84 10.15 11.02
C LEU A 372 -24.72 11.62 10.61
N ARG A 373 -24.34 11.88 9.34
CA ARG A 373 -24.25 13.24 8.80
C ARG A 373 -25.62 13.92 8.70
N LYS A 374 -26.66 13.21 8.25
CA LYS A 374 -28.03 13.73 8.23
C LYS A 374 -28.52 14.11 9.64
N LYS A 375 -28.08 13.39 10.66
CA LYS A 375 -28.40 13.66 12.07
C LYS A 375 -27.42 14.65 12.71
N ARG A 376 -26.51 15.25 11.95
CA ARG A 376 -25.54 16.26 12.40
C ARG A 376 -24.66 15.77 13.57
N ALA A 377 -24.33 14.48 13.60
CA ALA A 377 -23.34 13.99 14.55
C ALA A 377 -21.98 14.69 14.31
N PRO A 378 -21.20 15.00 15.37
CA PRO A 378 -19.88 15.61 15.21
C PRO A 378 -18.97 14.81 14.27
N GLU A 379 -18.29 15.49 13.33
CA GLU A 379 -17.54 14.80 12.26
C GLU A 379 -16.33 14.02 12.83
N ASP A 380 -15.67 14.55 13.84
CA ASP A 380 -14.58 13.87 14.54
C ASP A 380 -15.05 12.57 15.22
N LEU A 381 -16.26 12.58 15.80
CA LEU A 381 -16.89 11.39 16.38
C LEU A 381 -17.31 10.39 15.29
N ILE A 382 -17.81 10.87 14.15
CA ILE A 382 -18.06 10.00 12.98
C ILE A 382 -16.77 9.33 12.54
N GLN A 383 -15.68 10.08 12.42
CA GLN A 383 -14.36 9.53 12.02
C GLN A 383 -13.85 8.52 13.05
N PHE A 384 -14.00 8.81 14.35
CA PHE A 384 -13.64 7.89 15.44
C PHE A 384 -14.39 6.56 15.32
N TRP A 385 -15.73 6.57 15.27
CA TRP A 385 -16.55 5.36 15.18
C TRP A 385 -16.24 4.55 13.92
N LEU A 386 -15.92 5.22 12.83
CA LEU A 386 -15.58 4.55 11.57
C LEU A 386 -14.12 4.11 11.49
N GLY A 387 -13.24 4.61 12.35
CA GLY A 387 -11.80 4.34 12.30
C GLY A 387 -11.16 4.88 11.02
N HIS A 388 -11.49 6.12 10.70
CA HIS A 388 -10.80 6.90 9.68
C HIS A 388 -9.59 7.62 10.28
N ALA A 389 -8.63 7.99 9.44
CA ALA A 389 -7.54 8.86 9.89
C ALA A 389 -8.09 10.25 10.21
N LYS A 390 -7.53 10.90 11.22
CA LYS A 390 -7.79 12.31 11.52
C LYS A 390 -7.42 13.13 10.29
N GLN A 391 -8.32 14.02 9.86
CA GLN A 391 -8.15 14.79 8.62
C GLN A 391 -7.45 16.13 8.86
N SER A 392 -7.57 16.68 10.07
CA SER A 392 -6.96 17.96 10.43
C SER A 392 -6.14 17.86 11.71
N VAL A 393 -5.28 18.83 11.93
CA VAL A 393 -4.53 18.99 13.19
C VAL A 393 -5.52 19.24 14.33
N THR A 394 -6.60 19.98 14.08
CA THR A 394 -7.66 20.28 15.06
C THR A 394 -8.33 19.02 15.57
N ASP A 395 -8.56 18.01 14.72
CA ASP A 395 -9.10 16.71 15.16
C ASP A 395 -8.18 16.03 16.19
N GLY A 396 -6.89 16.39 16.21
CA GLY A 396 -5.91 15.91 17.17
C GLY A 396 -6.14 16.44 18.58
N TYR A 397 -6.74 17.61 18.71
CA TYR A 397 -7.04 18.27 20.00
C TYR A 397 -8.42 17.95 20.54
N SER A 398 -9.30 17.36 19.71
CA SER A 398 -10.64 16.97 20.15
C SER A 398 -10.59 15.78 21.11
N MET A 399 -11.16 15.93 22.28
CA MET A 399 -11.30 14.90 23.31
C MET A 399 -12.65 14.19 23.28
N LEU A 400 -13.52 14.48 22.31
CA LEU A 400 -14.87 13.90 22.20
C LEU A 400 -14.82 12.36 22.11
N ALA A 401 -13.76 11.81 21.54
CA ALA A 401 -13.56 10.36 21.47
C ALA A 401 -13.34 9.72 22.85
N GLU A 402 -12.90 10.48 23.85
CA GLU A 402 -12.62 10.02 25.21
C GLU A 402 -13.82 10.24 26.15
N ASP A 403 -14.74 11.14 25.80
CA ASP A 403 -15.97 11.38 26.52
C ASP A 403 -17.01 10.28 26.25
N VAL A 404 -17.01 9.26 27.09
CA VAL A 404 -17.87 8.07 26.92
C VAL A 404 -19.36 8.44 27.08
N GLU A 405 -19.67 9.36 27.99
CA GLU A 405 -21.05 9.76 28.25
C GLU A 405 -21.61 10.54 27.08
N PHE A 406 -20.87 11.53 26.57
CA PHE A 406 -21.24 12.28 25.39
C PHE A 406 -21.43 11.38 24.16
N ARG A 407 -20.51 10.43 23.93
CA ARG A 407 -20.62 9.47 22.83
C ARG A 407 -21.90 8.64 22.93
N ALA A 408 -22.21 8.15 24.13
CA ALA A 408 -23.43 7.37 24.36
C ALA A 408 -24.70 8.18 24.09
N GLN A 409 -24.74 9.45 24.55
CA GLN A 409 -25.86 10.36 24.28
C GLN A 409 -26.03 10.63 22.79
N VAL A 410 -24.92 10.89 22.06
CA VAL A 410 -24.98 11.09 20.61
C VAL A 410 -25.45 9.82 19.91
N ALA A 411 -24.96 8.63 20.29
CA ALA A 411 -25.38 7.35 19.70
C ALA A 411 -26.89 7.10 19.89
N GLU A 412 -27.43 7.47 21.06
CA GLU A 412 -28.86 7.36 21.36
C GLU A 412 -29.68 8.38 20.56
N THR A 413 -29.24 9.63 20.50
CA THR A 413 -29.94 10.70 19.76
C THR A 413 -30.01 10.43 18.26
N VAL A 414 -28.92 9.96 17.64
CA VAL A 414 -28.88 9.71 16.19
C VAL A 414 -29.64 8.45 15.80
N GLY A 415 -29.74 7.47 16.68
CA GLY A 415 -30.43 6.20 16.41
C GLY A 415 -29.76 5.38 15.29
N THR A 416 -30.47 4.41 14.73
CA THR A 416 -29.96 3.51 13.69
C THR A 416 -30.27 3.97 12.26
N GLY A 417 -31.37 4.72 12.07
CA GLY A 417 -31.85 5.16 10.77
C GLY A 417 -32.70 4.15 10.00
N PHE A 418 -33.00 3.05 10.62
CA PHE A 418 -33.91 2.01 10.12
C PHE A 418 -34.60 1.32 11.30
N VAL A 419 -35.65 0.55 11.02
CA VAL A 419 -36.40 -0.17 12.06
C VAL A 419 -35.56 -1.37 12.54
N VAL A 420 -35.16 -1.33 13.82
CA VAL A 420 -34.48 -2.47 14.48
C VAL A 420 -35.59 -3.46 14.92
N PRO A 421 -35.51 -4.74 14.54
CA PRO A 421 -36.49 -5.72 14.98
C PRO A 421 -36.38 -5.97 16.49
N SER A 422 -37.53 -6.27 17.13
CA SER A 422 -37.57 -6.61 18.57
C SER A 422 -36.87 -7.93 18.90
N ALA A 423 -36.86 -8.86 17.94
CA ALA A 423 -36.19 -10.16 18.06
C ALA A 423 -35.60 -10.60 16.71
N VAL A 424 -34.57 -11.42 16.75
CA VAL A 424 -34.00 -12.04 15.56
C VAL A 424 -34.95 -13.14 15.08
N ARG A 425 -35.36 -13.08 13.82
CA ARG A 425 -36.23 -14.09 13.21
C ARG A 425 -35.51 -15.44 13.13
N PRO A 426 -36.13 -16.55 13.49
CA PRO A 426 -35.55 -17.88 13.36
C PRO A 426 -35.27 -18.19 11.88
N MET A 427 -34.14 -18.88 11.62
CA MET A 427 -33.84 -19.37 10.28
C MET A 427 -34.86 -20.44 9.87
N ARG A 428 -35.49 -20.28 8.73
CA ARG A 428 -36.30 -21.37 8.16
C ARG A 428 -35.34 -22.54 7.82
N PRO A 429 -35.68 -23.79 8.19
CA PRO A 429 -34.88 -24.93 7.79
C PRO A 429 -34.78 -24.95 6.25
N ARG A 430 -33.59 -25.08 5.72
CA ARG A 430 -33.39 -25.28 4.26
C ARG A 430 -34.10 -26.57 3.90
N LYS A 431 -35.05 -26.52 2.98
CA LYS A 431 -35.56 -27.73 2.32
C LYS A 431 -34.34 -28.47 1.75
N ARG A 432 -34.05 -29.68 2.25
CA ARG A 432 -33.14 -30.59 1.58
C ARG A 432 -33.71 -30.73 0.16
N LYS A 433 -32.87 -30.52 -0.86
CA LYS A 433 -33.19 -31.02 -2.21
C LYS A 433 -33.38 -32.52 -2.03
N GLU A 434 -34.59 -32.98 -2.24
CA GLU A 434 -34.88 -34.40 -2.39
C GLU A 434 -33.94 -34.87 -3.52
N GLU A 435 -33.04 -35.78 -3.20
CA GLU A 435 -32.32 -36.54 -4.19
C GLU A 435 -33.38 -37.29 -4.98
N VAL A 436 -33.64 -36.82 -6.20
CA VAL A 436 -34.36 -37.60 -7.20
C VAL A 436 -33.50 -38.83 -7.43
N SER A 437 -33.83 -39.89 -6.72
CA SER A 437 -33.32 -41.22 -7.02
C SER A 437 -33.71 -41.53 -8.45
N LYS A 438 -32.78 -41.47 -9.36
CA LYS A 438 -32.88 -42.14 -10.64
C LYS A 438 -32.90 -43.65 -10.33
N VAL A 439 -34.10 -44.17 -10.04
CA VAL A 439 -34.35 -45.60 -10.17
C VAL A 439 -34.41 -45.86 -11.67
N GLY A 440 -33.48 -46.66 -12.16
CA GLY A 440 -33.36 -47.04 -13.56
C GLY A 440 -34.53 -47.89 -14.01
N ALA A 441 -34.82 -47.78 -15.24
CA ALA A 441 -35.37 -48.84 -16.07
C ALA A 441 -34.41 -49.02 -17.29
#